data_7a8344f041b089ce78405b8c0e0d5e0c
#
_entry.id   7a8344f041b089ce78405b8c0e0d5e0c
#
_cell.length_a   1.000
_cell.length_b   1.000
_cell.length_c   1.000
_cell.angle_alpha   90.00
_cell.angle_beta   90.00
_cell.angle_gamma   90.00
#
_symmetry.space_group_name_H-M   'P 1'
#
loop_
_entity.id
_entity.type
_entity.pdbx_description
1 polymer ?
#
loop_
_entity_poly.entity_id
_entity_poly.type
_entity_poly.pdbx_seq_one_letter_code
_entity_poly.pdbx_strand_id
1 'polypeptide(L)'
;MKKGYIAFAALCAAALASCACPSAGEQRLRPSEYVSALVGTQSDFSLSTGNTYPAIALPWGMNFWTPQTGKMGDGWAYAYGAHQVRGFKQTHQPSPWINDYGQFSLMPVRGEDKFDEESRASWFSHQSEVAKPYYYKTYLADHDIRVEITPTDRAAMMRFTFPDSKESGVVIDAFDRGSQVGMVDDRTIVGYTTRNSGGVPENFRNWFVVRFDTPFSAIELTDAPDGYKPGSNLLYPEGQKSVTGEHAVAKVHFATRRGQQICASVASSFISPEQALQNLRELGSDDFETVKSKAQARWDDVLGRIEVEGGTDDQYRTFYSCLYRSVLFPRKFYEVTDKGEVVHYSPYNGEVLPGYMYTDTGFWDTFRSLFPLLNLVYPSVNAEIQQGLANAARESGF
;
A
#
# COMPACT_ATOMS: atom_id res chain seq x y z
N MET A 1 15.19 17.74 79.53
CA MET A 1 14.43 16.94 78.58
C MET A 1 13.80 17.80 77.44
N LYS A 2 14.57 18.48 76.62
CA LYS A 2 14.06 19.33 75.52
C LYS A 2 14.96 19.32 74.26
N LYS A 3 15.89 18.37 74.10
CA LYS A 3 16.80 18.29 72.94
C LYS A 3 16.57 17.04 72.03
N GLY A 4 15.66 16.16 72.42
CA GLY A 4 15.44 14.92 71.63
C GLY A 4 14.34 14.98 70.54
N TYR A 5 13.46 15.96 70.59
CA TYR A 5 12.30 16.01 69.66
C TYR A 5 12.57 16.76 68.33
N ILE A 6 13.61 17.60 68.28
CA ILE A 6 13.94 18.35 67.08
C ILE A 6 14.71 17.49 66.06
N ALA A 7 15.46 16.48 66.51
CA ALA A 7 16.19 15.57 65.60
C ALA A 7 15.28 14.56 64.87
N PHE A 8 14.17 14.18 65.53
CA PHE A 8 13.23 13.21 64.93
C PHE A 8 12.31 13.84 63.86
N ALA A 9 11.94 15.10 64.03
CA ALA A 9 11.14 15.83 63.01
C ALA A 9 11.96 16.20 61.79
N ALA A 10 13.26 16.40 61.85
CA ALA A 10 14.13 16.67 60.75
C ALA A 10 14.41 15.39 59.90
N LEU A 11 14.45 14.20 60.53
CA LEU A 11 14.62 12.93 59.82
C LEU A 11 13.35 12.51 59.05
N CYS A 12 12.17 12.79 59.58
CA CYS A 12 10.91 12.51 58.88
C CYS A 12 10.64 13.44 57.68
N ALA A 13 11.12 14.71 57.77
CA ALA A 13 11.00 15.66 56.66
C ALA A 13 11.97 15.32 55.51
N ALA A 14 13.16 14.75 55.80
CA ALA A 14 14.12 14.30 54.78
C ALA A 14 13.68 13.00 54.10
N ALA A 15 12.90 12.13 54.76
CA ALA A 15 12.39 10.90 54.19
C ALA A 15 11.18 11.12 53.23
N LEU A 16 10.45 12.24 53.38
CA LEU A 16 9.34 12.61 52.50
C LEU A 16 9.78 13.41 51.26
N ALA A 17 11.00 13.97 51.26
CA ALA A 17 11.54 14.70 50.10
C ALA A 17 12.24 13.82 49.07
N SER A 18 12.44 12.51 49.34
CA SER A 18 13.13 11.59 48.42
C SER A 18 12.20 10.73 47.53
N CYS A 19 10.88 11.00 47.57
CA CYS A 19 9.90 10.26 46.70
C CYS A 19 9.30 11.09 45.56
N ALA A 20 9.94 12.20 45.21
CA ALA A 20 9.61 12.95 44.01
C ALA A 20 10.84 13.04 43.10
N CYS A 21 11.36 11.88 42.64
CA CYS A 21 11.99 11.87 41.33
C CYS A 21 10.86 12.08 40.32
N PRO A 22 10.87 13.15 39.50
CA PRO A 22 10.08 13.12 38.30
C PRO A 22 10.63 11.93 37.53
N SER A 23 9.81 10.88 37.33
CA SER A 23 10.02 9.91 36.27
C SER A 23 10.31 10.74 35.04
N ALA A 24 11.52 10.64 34.48
CA ALA A 24 11.77 11.10 33.12
C ALA A 24 10.62 10.49 32.28
N GLY A 25 9.67 11.31 31.86
CA GLY A 25 8.49 10.84 31.18
C GLY A 25 8.99 10.02 30.03
N GLU A 26 8.71 8.72 30.02
CA GLU A 26 8.94 7.89 28.86
C GLU A 26 8.29 8.62 27.69
N GLN A 27 9.10 9.01 26.73
CA GLN A 27 8.63 9.78 25.58
C GLN A 27 7.67 8.85 24.82
N ARG A 28 6.38 9.10 24.99
CA ARG A 28 5.32 8.29 24.39
C ARG A 28 5.49 8.28 22.88
N LEU A 29 5.42 7.10 22.28
CA LEU A 29 5.45 6.94 20.83
C LEU A 29 4.23 7.65 20.20
N ARG A 30 4.35 8.04 18.93
CA ARG A 30 3.20 8.54 18.19
C ARG A 30 2.21 7.40 17.94
N PRO A 31 0.91 7.66 17.78
CA PRO A 31 -0.10 6.64 17.55
C PRO A 31 0.25 5.67 16.40
N SER A 32 0.76 6.18 15.29
CA SER A 32 1.16 5.36 14.13
C SER A 32 2.34 4.42 14.40
N GLU A 33 3.18 4.73 15.38
CA GLU A 33 4.34 3.90 15.74
C GLU A 33 3.94 2.68 16.56
N TYR A 34 2.81 2.72 17.26
CA TYR A 34 2.23 1.56 17.95
C TYR A 34 1.60 0.56 16.97
N VAL A 35 1.16 1.00 15.79
CA VAL A 35 0.47 0.13 14.83
C VAL A 35 1.39 -0.97 14.31
N SER A 36 0.88 -2.20 14.33
CA SER A 36 1.42 -3.34 13.59
C SER A 36 0.49 -3.68 12.43
N ALA A 37 0.93 -3.43 11.20
CA ALA A 37 0.19 -3.83 10.01
C ALA A 37 0.20 -5.36 9.77
N LEU A 38 1.02 -6.10 10.51
CA LEU A 38 1.14 -7.57 10.41
C LEU A 38 0.11 -8.33 11.26
N VAL A 39 -0.63 -7.65 12.16
CA VAL A 39 -1.67 -8.31 12.97
C VAL A 39 -2.72 -8.94 12.06
N GLY A 40 -3.00 -10.24 12.28
CA GLY A 40 -3.99 -11.01 11.51
C GLY A 40 -3.50 -11.53 10.15
N THR A 41 -2.19 -11.44 9.85
CA THR A 41 -1.64 -11.87 8.56
C THR A 41 -1.15 -13.33 8.54
N GLN A 42 -1.15 -14.03 9.68
CA GLN A 42 -0.83 -15.45 9.74
C GLN A 42 -2.10 -16.28 9.59
N SER A 43 -2.61 -16.33 8.37
CA SER A 43 -3.85 -17.02 8.04
C SER A 43 -3.65 -17.89 6.79
N ASP A 44 -4.43 -18.93 6.69
CA ASP A 44 -4.58 -19.74 5.49
C ASP A 44 -6.08 -20.07 5.28
N PHE A 45 -6.40 -20.81 4.20
CA PHE A 45 -7.78 -21.15 3.87
C PHE A 45 -8.43 -22.12 4.87
N SER A 46 -7.64 -22.85 5.68
CA SER A 46 -8.13 -23.84 6.64
C SER A 46 -8.37 -23.23 8.02
N LEU A 47 -7.67 -22.14 8.36
CA LEU A 47 -7.71 -21.52 9.66
C LEU A 47 -7.66 -20.00 9.54
N SER A 48 -8.75 -19.34 9.91
CA SER A 48 -8.82 -17.89 9.95
C SER A 48 -8.24 -17.36 11.26
N THR A 49 -7.13 -16.63 11.17
CA THR A 49 -6.49 -15.89 12.27
C THR A 49 -6.48 -14.39 12.02
N GLY A 50 -7.41 -13.90 11.19
CA GLY A 50 -7.57 -12.50 10.83
C GLY A 50 -7.76 -12.24 9.34
N ASN A 51 -7.20 -13.09 8.46
CA ASN A 51 -7.34 -12.98 6.99
C ASN A 51 -7.00 -11.59 6.45
N THR A 52 -5.94 -10.99 6.99
CA THR A 52 -5.48 -9.65 6.61
C THR A 52 -4.15 -9.70 5.89
N TYR A 53 -3.79 -8.61 5.27
CA TYR A 53 -2.45 -8.36 4.73
C TYR A 53 -1.91 -7.04 5.30
N PRO A 54 -0.60 -6.78 5.26
CA PRO A 54 -0.03 -5.50 5.66
C PRO A 54 -0.45 -4.44 4.63
N ALA A 55 -1.49 -3.67 4.94
CA ALA A 55 -1.97 -2.61 4.09
C ALA A 55 -1.13 -1.34 4.30
N ILE A 56 -0.30 -1.03 3.32
CA ILE A 56 0.45 0.22 3.26
C ILE A 56 -0.39 1.20 2.44
N ALA A 57 -1.05 2.12 3.12
CA ALA A 57 -2.03 3.02 2.53
C ALA A 57 -2.24 4.25 3.41
N LEU A 58 -2.93 5.27 2.92
CA LEU A 58 -3.51 6.30 3.78
C LEU A 58 -4.87 5.84 4.34
N PRO A 59 -5.37 6.46 5.41
CA PRO A 59 -6.71 6.18 5.92
C PRO A 59 -7.76 6.36 4.81
N TRP A 60 -8.60 5.34 4.61
CA TRP A 60 -9.60 5.29 3.52
C TRP A 60 -9.03 5.54 2.12
N GLY A 61 -7.73 5.34 1.90
CA GLY A 61 -7.07 5.56 0.62
C GLY A 61 -7.68 4.73 -0.52
N MET A 62 -7.59 5.21 -1.75
CA MET A 62 -8.06 4.47 -2.92
C MET A 62 -7.22 3.23 -3.15
N ASN A 63 -5.89 3.36 -3.05
CA ASN A 63 -4.95 2.29 -3.35
C ASN A 63 -4.22 1.81 -2.10
N PHE A 64 -4.19 0.51 -1.91
CA PHE A 64 -3.38 -0.15 -0.90
C PHE A 64 -2.22 -0.89 -1.55
N TRP A 65 -1.10 -0.92 -0.87
CA TRP A 65 0.11 -1.61 -1.32
C TRP A 65 0.47 -2.70 -0.32
N THR A 66 0.91 -3.84 -0.83
CA THR A 66 1.30 -4.98 0.01
C THR A 66 2.37 -5.83 -0.68
N PRO A 67 3.31 -6.43 0.07
CA PRO A 67 4.12 -7.50 -0.49
C PRO A 67 3.23 -8.68 -0.89
N GLN A 68 3.53 -9.31 -2.01
CA GLN A 68 2.83 -10.47 -2.51
C GLN A 68 3.63 -11.73 -2.20
N THR A 69 3.16 -12.53 -1.25
CA THR A 69 3.76 -13.85 -0.95
C THR A 69 3.02 -14.99 -1.64
N GLY A 70 1.71 -14.83 -1.87
CA GLY A 70 0.87 -15.76 -2.64
C GLY A 70 1.11 -15.63 -4.15
N LYS A 71 0.66 -16.62 -4.90
CA LYS A 71 0.64 -16.57 -6.37
C LYS A 71 -0.48 -15.66 -6.87
N MET A 72 -0.41 -15.31 -8.13
CA MET A 72 -1.49 -14.62 -8.81
C MET A 72 -2.78 -15.45 -8.73
N GLY A 73 -3.86 -14.83 -8.26
CA GLY A 73 -5.13 -15.52 -8.02
C GLY A 73 -5.34 -16.06 -6.62
N ASP A 74 -4.30 -16.13 -5.80
CA ASP A 74 -4.47 -16.48 -4.38
C ASP A 74 -5.29 -15.43 -3.64
N GLY A 75 -6.27 -15.90 -2.86
CA GLY A 75 -7.03 -15.05 -1.96
C GLY A 75 -6.18 -14.46 -0.82
N TRP A 76 -5.07 -15.09 -0.48
CA TRP A 76 -4.11 -14.60 0.52
C TRP A 76 -2.94 -13.92 -0.16
N ALA A 77 -3.09 -12.62 -0.39
CA ALA A 77 -2.03 -11.81 -1.00
C ALA A 77 -0.71 -11.87 -0.21
N TYR A 78 -0.81 -11.93 1.11
CA TYR A 78 0.31 -12.06 2.04
C TYR A 78 -0.03 -13.05 3.16
N ALA A 79 0.87 -13.96 3.45
CA ALA A 79 0.82 -14.85 4.61
C ALA A 79 2.12 -14.73 5.41
N TYR A 80 2.03 -14.47 6.72
CA TYR A 80 3.19 -14.28 7.58
C TYR A 80 4.13 -15.50 7.63
N GLY A 81 3.59 -16.71 7.48
CA GLY A 81 4.40 -17.94 7.42
C GLY A 81 5.17 -18.15 6.11
N ALA A 82 4.97 -17.32 5.11
CA ALA A 82 5.69 -17.42 3.84
C ALA A 82 7.06 -16.74 3.93
N HIS A 83 8.01 -17.26 3.15
CA HIS A 83 9.38 -16.76 3.12
C HIS A 83 9.83 -16.25 1.75
N GLN A 84 8.92 -16.18 0.78
CA GLN A 84 9.19 -15.65 -0.56
C GLN A 84 8.21 -14.52 -0.89
N VAL A 85 8.75 -13.47 -1.50
CA VAL A 85 8.00 -12.35 -2.09
C VAL A 85 8.14 -12.43 -3.61
N ARG A 86 7.02 -12.29 -4.33
CA ARG A 86 6.92 -12.37 -5.79
C ARG A 86 6.68 -11.01 -6.45
N GLY A 87 6.34 -10.00 -5.63
CA GLY A 87 6.08 -8.64 -6.09
C GLY A 87 5.59 -7.76 -4.94
N PHE A 88 5.50 -6.47 -5.22
CA PHE A 88 4.85 -5.48 -4.38
C PHE A 88 3.65 -4.96 -5.16
N LYS A 89 2.47 -5.44 -4.77
CA LYS A 89 1.26 -5.21 -5.57
C LYS A 89 0.41 -4.09 -5.01
N GLN A 90 -0.22 -3.37 -5.93
CA GLN A 90 -1.42 -2.63 -5.62
C GLN A 90 -2.56 -3.62 -5.39
N THR A 91 -3.33 -3.44 -4.34
CA THR A 91 -4.43 -4.31 -4.01
C THR A 91 -5.67 -3.52 -3.64
N HIS A 92 -6.82 -4.05 -4.02
CA HIS A 92 -8.13 -3.55 -3.67
C HIS A 92 -8.94 -4.64 -2.94
N GLN A 93 -8.26 -5.67 -2.46
CA GLN A 93 -8.91 -6.81 -1.84
C GLN A 93 -9.51 -6.46 -0.48
N PRO A 94 -10.84 -6.57 -0.30
CA PRO A 94 -11.47 -6.39 1.01
C PRO A 94 -11.31 -7.61 1.92
N SER A 95 -11.30 -8.81 1.32
CA SER A 95 -11.06 -10.07 2.03
C SER A 95 -10.62 -11.17 1.06
N PRO A 96 -9.97 -12.25 1.55
CA PRO A 96 -9.58 -13.39 0.70
C PRO A 96 -10.74 -14.05 -0.04
N TRP A 97 -11.94 -14.01 0.52
CA TRP A 97 -13.15 -14.64 -0.03
C TRP A 97 -13.77 -13.88 -1.20
N ILE A 98 -13.55 -12.56 -1.25
CA ILE A 98 -14.12 -11.68 -2.29
C ILE A 98 -13.17 -11.53 -3.46
N ASN A 99 -11.90 -11.92 -3.28
CA ASN A 99 -10.80 -11.70 -4.23
C ASN A 99 -10.43 -10.21 -4.43
N ASP A 100 -9.50 -9.99 -5.33
CA ASP A 100 -8.94 -8.68 -5.65
C ASP A 100 -9.39 -8.23 -7.04
N TYR A 101 -9.28 -6.93 -7.32
CA TYR A 101 -9.58 -6.37 -8.63
C TYR A 101 -8.65 -5.21 -8.96
N GLY A 102 -8.41 -5.00 -10.24
CA GLY A 102 -7.60 -3.89 -10.72
C GLY A 102 -6.16 -3.90 -10.20
N GLN A 103 -5.62 -5.06 -9.87
CA GLN A 103 -4.29 -5.19 -9.28
C GLN A 103 -3.19 -5.27 -10.34
N PHE A 104 -2.03 -4.75 -10.01
CA PHE A 104 -0.77 -4.94 -10.72
C PHE A 104 0.39 -4.93 -9.71
N SER A 105 1.58 -5.38 -10.09
CA SER A 105 2.71 -5.42 -9.17
C SER A 105 4.01 -4.94 -9.80
N LEU A 106 4.94 -4.50 -8.94
CA LEU A 106 6.32 -4.23 -9.28
C LEU A 106 7.23 -5.19 -8.50
N MET A 107 8.23 -5.75 -9.18
CA MET A 107 9.25 -6.57 -8.52
C MET A 107 10.64 -6.17 -9.01
N PRO A 108 11.48 -5.56 -8.15
CA PRO A 108 12.86 -5.32 -8.51
C PRO A 108 13.64 -6.64 -8.48
N VAL A 109 14.45 -6.87 -9.50
CA VAL A 109 15.14 -8.14 -9.72
C VAL A 109 16.59 -7.91 -10.15
N ARG A 110 17.41 -8.95 -9.98
CA ARG A 110 18.72 -9.09 -10.57
C ARG A 110 18.79 -10.40 -11.33
N GLY A 111 19.14 -10.36 -12.61
CA GLY A 111 19.23 -11.50 -13.51
C GLY A 111 18.35 -11.32 -14.74
N GLU A 112 18.73 -11.99 -15.84
CA GLU A 112 18.07 -11.85 -17.14
C GLU A 112 16.71 -12.55 -17.19
N ASP A 113 16.58 -13.71 -16.57
CA ASP A 113 15.45 -14.67 -16.67
C ASP A 113 14.41 -14.50 -15.56
N LYS A 114 14.10 -13.27 -15.13
CA LYS A 114 13.23 -12.97 -13.99
C LYS A 114 11.92 -12.33 -14.40
N PHE A 115 11.06 -13.03 -15.14
CA PHE A 115 9.77 -12.52 -15.62
C PHE A 115 8.57 -13.09 -14.88
N ASP A 116 8.42 -14.41 -14.86
CA ASP A 116 7.31 -15.08 -14.20
C ASP A 116 7.39 -15.03 -12.67
N GLU A 117 6.29 -15.30 -11.99
CA GLU A 117 6.19 -15.20 -10.54
C GLU A 117 7.16 -16.12 -9.78
N GLU A 118 7.51 -17.27 -10.32
CA GLU A 118 8.42 -18.21 -9.66
C GLU A 118 9.87 -17.79 -9.87
N SER A 119 10.25 -17.44 -11.10
CA SER A 119 11.64 -17.05 -11.42
C SER A 119 12.07 -15.76 -10.75
N ARG A 120 11.13 -14.79 -10.57
CA ARG A 120 11.41 -13.51 -9.91
C ARG A 120 11.26 -13.55 -8.38
N ALA A 121 10.65 -14.60 -7.82
CA ALA A 121 10.47 -14.71 -6.38
C ALA A 121 11.80 -14.60 -5.62
N SER A 122 11.78 -13.95 -4.48
CA SER A 122 12.95 -13.81 -3.63
C SER A 122 12.64 -14.16 -2.18
N TRP A 123 13.58 -14.84 -1.55
CA TRP A 123 13.54 -15.10 -0.13
C TRP A 123 13.67 -13.78 0.66
N PHE A 124 12.92 -13.66 1.76
CA PHE A 124 12.99 -12.55 2.69
C PHE A 124 12.87 -13.01 4.14
N SER A 125 13.26 -12.16 5.08
CA SER A 125 13.18 -12.42 6.50
C SER A 125 12.38 -11.36 7.22
N HIS A 126 11.46 -11.77 8.11
CA HIS A 126 10.72 -10.85 8.98
C HIS A 126 11.61 -10.04 9.93
N GLN A 127 12.86 -10.48 10.17
CA GLN A 127 13.84 -9.68 10.93
C GLN A 127 14.27 -8.42 10.19
N SER A 128 14.20 -8.42 8.86
CA SER A 128 14.48 -7.24 8.01
C SER A 128 13.22 -6.50 7.56
N GLU A 129 12.05 -7.04 7.88
CA GLU A 129 10.77 -6.48 7.49
C GLU A 129 10.30 -5.38 8.46
N VAL A 130 9.86 -4.27 7.92
CA VAL A 130 9.15 -3.22 8.64
C VAL A 130 7.83 -2.98 7.95
N ALA A 131 6.72 -3.19 8.65
CA ALA A 131 5.38 -3.00 8.14
C ALA A 131 4.61 -2.01 9.02
N LYS A 132 4.60 -0.74 8.62
CA LYS A 132 3.82 0.34 9.21
C LYS A 132 2.74 0.80 8.24
N PRO A 133 1.65 1.41 8.65
CA PRO A 133 0.60 1.86 7.73
C PRO A 133 1.13 2.79 6.62
N TYR A 134 2.10 3.62 6.95
CA TYR A 134 2.69 4.64 6.09
C TYR A 134 4.02 4.22 5.43
N TYR A 135 4.56 3.03 5.77
CA TYR A 135 5.90 2.62 5.33
C TYR A 135 6.08 1.11 5.39
N TYR A 136 6.57 0.56 4.30
CA TYR A 136 7.05 -0.83 4.23
C TYR A 136 8.51 -0.87 3.86
N LYS A 137 9.24 -1.83 4.41
CA LYS A 137 10.63 -2.13 4.04
C LYS A 137 10.90 -3.61 4.16
N THR A 138 11.62 -4.17 3.20
CA THR A 138 12.18 -5.52 3.26
C THR A 138 13.48 -5.63 2.46
N TYR A 139 14.17 -6.76 2.61
CA TYR A 139 15.36 -7.11 1.84
C TYR A 139 15.13 -8.42 1.08
N LEU A 140 15.33 -8.35 -0.22
CA LEU A 140 15.19 -9.47 -1.16
C LEU A 140 16.55 -10.18 -1.29
N ALA A 141 16.69 -11.32 -0.62
CA ALA A 141 18.01 -11.99 -0.45
C ALA A 141 18.55 -12.52 -1.77
N ASP A 142 17.71 -13.09 -2.65
CA ASP A 142 18.17 -13.68 -3.91
C ASP A 142 18.59 -12.62 -4.93
N HIS A 143 18.08 -11.39 -4.79
CA HIS A 143 18.39 -10.27 -5.68
C HIS A 143 19.40 -9.28 -5.08
N ASP A 144 19.68 -9.35 -3.76
CA ASP A 144 20.50 -8.38 -3.01
C ASP A 144 19.91 -6.94 -3.12
N ILE A 145 18.59 -6.82 -3.01
CA ILE A 145 17.88 -5.55 -3.19
C ILE A 145 17.07 -5.22 -1.93
N ARG A 146 17.17 -3.95 -1.47
CA ARG A 146 16.26 -3.43 -0.45
C ARG A 146 15.10 -2.73 -1.14
N VAL A 147 13.89 -3.00 -0.67
CA VAL A 147 12.66 -2.37 -1.14
C VAL A 147 12.05 -1.56 -0.01
N GLU A 148 11.60 -0.35 -0.34
CA GLU A 148 10.89 0.55 0.56
C GLU A 148 9.67 1.12 -0.18
N ILE A 149 8.53 1.28 0.52
CA ILE A 149 7.27 1.76 -0.05
C ILE A 149 6.64 2.78 0.90
N THR A 150 6.12 3.88 0.35
CA THR A 150 5.32 4.86 1.09
C THR A 150 4.15 5.34 0.23
N PRO A 151 2.90 5.43 0.78
CA PRO A 151 1.70 5.69 0.01
C PRO A 151 1.27 7.16 0.05
N THR A 152 0.44 7.53 -0.95
CA THR A 152 -0.56 8.62 -0.87
C THR A 152 -1.97 8.04 -1.02
N ASP A 153 -2.98 8.86 -1.26
CA ASP A 153 -4.36 8.36 -1.46
C ASP A 153 -4.47 7.48 -2.71
N ARG A 154 -3.85 7.89 -3.84
CA ARG A 154 -3.95 7.23 -5.16
C ARG A 154 -2.62 6.85 -5.76
N ALA A 155 -1.51 7.24 -5.11
CA ALA A 155 -0.17 6.96 -5.58
C ALA A 155 0.68 6.31 -4.50
N ALA A 156 1.89 5.92 -4.87
CA ALA A 156 2.95 5.51 -3.95
C ALA A 156 4.32 5.85 -4.53
N MET A 157 5.28 6.01 -3.65
CA MET A 157 6.68 6.01 -4.03
C MET A 157 7.34 4.73 -3.53
N MET A 158 8.02 4.03 -4.44
CA MET A 158 8.81 2.85 -4.14
C MET A 158 10.28 3.18 -4.36
N ARG A 159 11.14 2.83 -3.41
CA ARG A 159 12.57 3.02 -3.50
C ARG A 159 13.28 1.67 -3.48
N PHE A 160 14.06 1.41 -4.50
CA PHE A 160 14.86 0.20 -4.66
C PHE A 160 16.33 0.52 -4.49
N THR A 161 17.01 -0.13 -3.54
CA THR A 161 18.47 0.01 -3.37
C THR A 161 19.14 -1.23 -3.96
N PHE A 162 19.84 -1.04 -5.06
CA PHE A 162 20.44 -2.10 -5.88
C PHE A 162 21.88 -2.43 -5.49
N PRO A 163 22.34 -3.66 -5.78
CA PRO A 163 23.77 -4.01 -5.80
C PRO A 163 24.48 -3.44 -7.02
N ASP A 164 25.79 -3.71 -7.15
CA ASP A 164 26.51 -3.51 -8.40
C ASP A 164 26.12 -4.62 -9.38
N SER A 165 25.45 -4.26 -10.49
CA SER A 165 24.99 -5.22 -11.49
C SER A 165 24.70 -4.55 -12.82
N LYS A 166 24.97 -5.24 -13.92
CA LYS A 166 24.52 -4.88 -15.26
C LYS A 166 23.13 -5.43 -15.60
N GLU A 167 22.61 -6.33 -14.73
CA GLU A 167 21.36 -7.10 -14.93
C GLU A 167 20.29 -6.69 -13.90
N SER A 168 20.39 -5.50 -13.36
CA SER A 168 19.34 -4.96 -12.49
C SER A 168 18.12 -4.57 -13.31
N GLY A 169 16.92 -4.80 -12.75
CA GLY A 169 15.69 -4.43 -13.45
C GLY A 169 14.51 -4.34 -12.50
N VAL A 170 13.38 -3.91 -13.05
CA VAL A 170 12.08 -3.96 -12.37
C VAL A 170 11.08 -4.60 -13.32
N VAL A 171 10.43 -5.66 -12.86
CA VAL A 171 9.31 -6.30 -13.55
C VAL A 171 8.04 -5.56 -13.16
N ILE A 172 7.26 -5.13 -14.14
CA ILE A 172 5.93 -4.54 -14.01
C ILE A 172 4.95 -5.58 -14.56
N ASP A 173 4.16 -6.16 -13.69
CA ASP A 173 3.22 -7.24 -14.00
C ASP A 173 1.79 -6.71 -13.90
N ALA A 174 1.09 -6.65 -15.04
CA ALA A 174 -0.28 -6.18 -15.12
C ALA A 174 -1.33 -7.29 -14.89
N PHE A 175 -0.88 -8.48 -14.51
CA PHE A 175 -1.67 -9.68 -14.22
C PHE A 175 -2.52 -10.21 -15.39
N ASP A 176 -3.09 -11.37 -15.18
CA ASP A 176 -3.92 -12.10 -16.14
C ASP A 176 -5.35 -11.52 -16.28
N ARG A 177 -6.14 -12.13 -17.15
CA ARG A 177 -7.53 -11.80 -17.53
C ARG A 177 -7.67 -10.53 -18.35
N GLY A 178 -6.66 -10.24 -19.14
CA GLY A 178 -6.62 -9.10 -20.06
C GLY A 178 -5.89 -7.90 -19.45
N SER A 179 -4.77 -7.57 -20.03
CA SER A 179 -3.94 -6.45 -19.60
C SER A 179 -3.11 -5.88 -20.74
N GLN A 180 -2.57 -4.69 -20.48
CA GLN A 180 -1.64 -4.00 -21.37
C GLN A 180 -0.52 -3.39 -20.53
N VAL A 181 0.68 -3.39 -21.10
CA VAL A 181 1.80 -2.62 -20.59
C VAL A 181 2.62 -2.05 -21.73
N GLY A 182 3.14 -0.83 -21.59
CA GLY A 182 3.93 -0.18 -22.61
C GLY A 182 4.75 0.99 -22.06
N MET A 183 5.74 1.43 -22.86
CA MET A 183 6.56 2.58 -22.52
C MET A 183 6.05 3.85 -23.23
N VAL A 184 6.12 4.97 -22.51
CA VAL A 184 5.91 6.32 -23.06
C VAL A 184 7.25 6.95 -23.45
N ASP A 185 8.21 6.86 -22.54
CA ASP A 185 9.58 7.37 -22.68
C ASP A 185 10.55 6.45 -21.91
N ASP A 186 11.82 6.83 -21.81
CA ASP A 186 12.86 6.07 -21.13
C ASP A 186 12.75 6.02 -19.60
N ARG A 187 11.68 6.60 -19.02
CA ARG A 187 11.40 6.61 -17.58
C ARG A 187 9.99 6.20 -17.23
N THR A 188 9.08 6.18 -18.20
CA THR A 188 7.64 6.10 -17.94
C THR A 188 7.02 4.88 -18.62
N ILE A 189 6.44 4.02 -17.82
CA ILE A 189 5.62 2.88 -18.22
C ILE A 189 4.16 3.21 -17.90
N VAL A 190 3.27 2.86 -18.80
CA VAL A 190 1.81 2.92 -18.63
C VAL A 190 1.20 1.59 -18.95
N GLY A 191 0.04 1.32 -18.37
CA GLY A 191 -0.69 0.10 -18.65
C GLY A 191 -2.08 0.11 -18.06
N TYR A 192 -2.77 -1.01 -18.22
CA TYR A 192 -4.01 -1.28 -17.51
C TYR A 192 -4.17 -2.77 -17.22
N THR A 193 -5.02 -3.07 -16.27
CA THR A 193 -5.53 -4.41 -16.01
C THR A 193 -7.06 -4.37 -16.02
N THR A 194 -7.67 -5.42 -16.55
CA THR A 194 -9.13 -5.63 -16.49
C THR A 194 -9.50 -6.66 -15.44
N ARG A 195 -8.51 -7.18 -14.70
CA ARG A 195 -8.73 -8.23 -13.71
C ARG A 195 -9.76 -7.82 -12.68
N ASN A 196 -10.81 -8.64 -12.53
CA ASN A 196 -11.88 -8.49 -11.57
C ASN A 196 -12.52 -9.86 -11.29
N SER A 197 -13.44 -9.92 -10.32
CA SER A 197 -14.17 -11.14 -9.93
C SER A 197 -15.53 -11.27 -10.61
N GLY A 198 -15.85 -10.39 -11.55
CA GLY A 198 -17.14 -10.33 -12.26
C GLY A 198 -18.06 -9.25 -11.72
N GLY A 199 -19.17 -9.02 -12.44
CA GLY A 199 -20.21 -8.08 -12.05
C GLY A 199 -19.92 -6.61 -12.31
N VAL A 200 -18.88 -6.29 -13.09
CA VAL A 200 -18.53 -4.93 -13.52
C VAL A 200 -18.79 -4.77 -15.02
N PRO A 201 -18.99 -3.54 -15.52
CA PRO A 201 -19.14 -3.26 -16.94
C PRO A 201 -17.91 -3.68 -17.77
N GLU A 202 -18.10 -3.97 -19.05
CA GLU A 202 -17.04 -4.44 -19.97
C GLU A 202 -15.89 -3.43 -20.15
N ASN A 203 -16.15 -2.15 -19.94
CA ASN A 203 -15.14 -1.10 -19.99
C ASN A 203 -14.34 -0.93 -18.70
N PHE A 204 -14.55 -1.76 -17.68
CA PHE A 204 -13.77 -1.73 -16.45
C PHE A 204 -12.27 -1.87 -16.74
N ARG A 205 -11.51 -0.92 -16.24
CA ARG A 205 -10.04 -0.89 -16.32
C ARG A 205 -9.49 -0.23 -15.06
N ASN A 206 -8.39 -0.74 -14.56
CA ASN A 206 -7.51 0.03 -13.70
C ASN A 206 -6.27 0.42 -14.51
N TRP A 207 -6.21 1.67 -14.92
CA TRP A 207 -5.08 2.28 -15.62
C TRP A 207 -3.99 2.59 -14.61
N PHE A 208 -2.72 2.35 -14.96
CA PHE A 208 -1.61 2.68 -14.09
C PHE A 208 -0.48 3.38 -14.83
N VAL A 209 0.32 4.12 -14.07
CA VAL A 209 1.55 4.76 -14.52
C VAL A 209 2.65 4.45 -13.51
N VAL A 210 3.83 4.10 -14.02
CA VAL A 210 5.07 3.92 -13.26
C VAL A 210 6.11 4.85 -13.85
N ARG A 211 6.63 5.79 -13.05
CA ARG A 211 7.68 6.72 -13.48
C ARG A 211 8.92 6.55 -12.61
N PHE A 212 10.03 6.22 -13.25
CA PHE A 212 11.34 6.11 -12.61
C PHE A 212 12.07 7.46 -12.59
N ASP A 213 12.81 7.73 -11.52
CA ASP A 213 13.72 8.89 -11.44
C ASP A 213 14.98 8.73 -12.30
N THR A 214 15.30 7.52 -12.67
CA THR A 214 16.45 7.11 -13.47
C THR A 214 15.98 6.52 -14.81
N PRO A 215 16.55 6.89 -15.97
CA PRO A 215 16.21 6.28 -17.24
C PRO A 215 16.62 4.81 -17.26
N PHE A 216 15.74 3.96 -17.76
CA PHE A 216 16.09 2.56 -18.04
C PHE A 216 16.84 2.46 -19.39
N SER A 217 17.76 1.50 -19.48
CA SER A 217 18.61 1.31 -20.66
C SER A 217 17.93 0.45 -21.73
N ALA A 218 16.99 -0.40 -21.33
CA ALA A 218 16.22 -1.29 -22.21
C ALA A 218 14.89 -1.69 -21.56
N ILE A 219 13.97 -2.18 -22.37
CA ILE A 219 12.71 -2.77 -21.94
C ILE A 219 12.45 -4.06 -22.70
N GLU A 220 11.91 -5.05 -22.01
CA GLU A 220 11.37 -6.26 -22.58
C GLU A 220 9.86 -6.33 -22.30
N LEU A 221 9.07 -6.74 -23.30
CA LEU A 221 7.62 -6.82 -23.22
C LEU A 221 7.16 -8.23 -23.65
N THR A 222 6.23 -8.81 -22.90
CA THR A 222 5.64 -10.10 -23.25
C THR A 222 4.17 -10.15 -22.78
N ASP A 223 3.34 -10.92 -23.49
CA ASP A 223 1.98 -11.31 -23.07
C ASP A 223 1.90 -12.76 -22.62
N ALA A 224 3.05 -13.43 -22.55
CA ALA A 224 3.22 -14.82 -22.12
C ALA A 224 4.47 -14.92 -21.24
N PRO A 225 4.41 -14.48 -19.98
CA PRO A 225 5.58 -14.46 -19.10
C PRO A 225 6.09 -15.85 -18.74
N ASP A 226 5.19 -16.84 -18.68
CA ASP A 226 5.54 -18.22 -18.39
C ASP A 226 6.32 -18.84 -19.54
N GLY A 227 7.56 -19.27 -19.28
CA GLY A 227 8.45 -19.82 -20.29
C GLY A 227 9.06 -18.78 -21.26
N TYR A 228 8.94 -17.49 -20.94
CA TYR A 228 9.56 -16.42 -21.71
C TYR A 228 11.09 -16.60 -21.77
N LYS A 229 11.65 -16.41 -22.96
CA LYS A 229 13.10 -16.48 -23.18
C LYS A 229 13.68 -15.06 -23.23
N PRO A 230 14.49 -14.66 -22.25
CA PRO A 230 15.11 -13.36 -22.22
C PRO A 230 15.85 -13.00 -23.50
N GLY A 231 15.80 -11.73 -23.90
CA GLY A 231 16.42 -11.23 -25.10
C GLY A 231 15.69 -11.54 -26.41
N SER A 232 14.60 -12.36 -26.38
CA SER A 232 13.83 -12.70 -27.57
C SER A 232 12.99 -11.52 -28.08
N ASN A 233 12.61 -10.59 -27.18
CA ASN A 233 11.79 -9.41 -27.42
C ASN A 233 12.41 -8.13 -26.83
N LEU A 234 13.73 -7.97 -26.89
CA LEU A 234 14.37 -6.75 -26.43
C LEU A 234 14.06 -5.61 -27.43
N LEU A 235 13.35 -4.59 -26.96
CA LEU A 235 12.62 -3.66 -27.85
C LEU A 235 13.01 -2.19 -27.69
N TYR A 236 14.16 -1.87 -27.11
CA TYR A 236 14.60 -0.48 -26.97
C TYR A 236 15.97 -0.27 -27.61
N PRO A 237 16.20 0.81 -28.40
CA PRO A 237 15.28 1.93 -28.70
C PRO A 237 14.31 1.70 -29.87
N GLU A 238 14.44 0.62 -30.64
CA GLU A 238 13.65 0.31 -31.84
C GLU A 238 12.74 -0.88 -31.62
N GLY A 239 11.45 -0.79 -32.00
CA GLY A 239 10.51 -1.89 -31.94
C GLY A 239 9.15 -1.55 -31.31
N GLN A 240 8.44 -2.57 -30.85
CA GLN A 240 7.11 -2.47 -30.27
C GLN A 240 7.17 -1.78 -28.89
N LYS A 241 6.39 -0.71 -28.71
CA LYS A 241 6.38 0.08 -27.47
C LYS A 241 5.35 -0.40 -26.43
N SER A 242 4.48 -1.34 -26.79
CA SER A 242 3.48 -1.88 -25.90
C SER A 242 3.10 -3.29 -26.28
N VAL A 243 2.62 -4.07 -25.32
CA VAL A 243 2.02 -5.38 -25.49
C VAL A 243 0.64 -5.41 -24.84
N THR A 244 -0.30 -6.07 -25.49
CA THR A 244 -1.66 -6.30 -24.99
C THR A 244 -1.98 -7.78 -25.17
N GLY A 245 -2.48 -8.42 -24.14
CA GLY A 245 -2.80 -9.84 -24.18
C GLY A 245 -3.50 -10.30 -22.93
N GLU A 246 -3.53 -11.61 -22.72
CA GLU A 246 -4.12 -12.20 -21.53
C GLU A 246 -3.34 -11.83 -20.26
N HIS A 247 -1.99 -11.75 -20.35
CA HIS A 247 -1.12 -11.45 -19.23
C HIS A 247 0.09 -10.62 -19.67
N ALA A 248 -0.06 -9.31 -19.72
CA ALA A 248 0.99 -8.39 -20.15
C ALA A 248 1.99 -8.10 -19.02
N VAL A 249 3.28 -8.23 -19.32
CA VAL A 249 4.40 -7.97 -18.41
C VAL A 249 5.48 -7.16 -19.12
N ALA A 250 6.05 -6.19 -18.43
CA ALA A 250 7.24 -5.46 -18.83
C ALA A 250 8.39 -5.71 -17.84
N LYS A 251 9.61 -5.75 -18.36
CA LYS A 251 10.81 -5.67 -17.54
C LYS A 251 11.67 -4.53 -18.05
N VAL A 252 11.91 -3.54 -17.22
CA VAL A 252 12.86 -2.45 -17.50
C VAL A 252 14.23 -2.77 -16.91
N HIS A 253 15.31 -2.39 -17.62
CA HIS A 253 16.68 -2.73 -17.28
C HIS A 253 17.47 -1.50 -16.85
N PHE A 254 18.34 -1.72 -15.85
CA PHE A 254 19.27 -0.72 -15.35
C PHE A 254 20.67 -1.30 -15.20
N ALA A 255 21.69 -0.51 -15.46
CA ALA A 255 23.03 -0.80 -14.99
C ALA A 255 23.25 -0.03 -13.68
N THR A 256 23.42 -0.75 -12.58
CA THR A 256 23.49 -0.14 -11.25
C THR A 256 24.84 -0.29 -10.59
N ARG A 257 25.15 0.64 -9.68
CA ARG A 257 26.30 0.56 -8.76
C ARG A 257 25.81 0.13 -7.38
N ARG A 258 26.70 -0.40 -6.58
CA ARG A 258 26.38 -0.82 -5.21
C ARG A 258 25.80 0.33 -4.39
N GLY A 259 24.62 0.12 -3.81
CA GLY A 259 23.91 1.11 -3.01
C GLY A 259 23.17 2.16 -3.82
N GLN A 260 23.15 2.06 -5.15
CA GLN A 260 22.37 2.96 -5.99
C GLN A 260 20.89 2.81 -5.70
N GLN A 261 20.23 3.92 -5.45
CA GLN A 261 18.79 4.00 -5.26
C GLN A 261 18.11 4.43 -6.55
N ILE A 262 17.04 3.74 -6.90
CA ILE A 262 16.13 4.10 -8.00
C ILE A 262 14.74 4.19 -7.39
N CYS A 263 14.07 5.33 -7.58
CA CYS A 263 12.71 5.54 -7.12
C CYS A 263 11.72 5.37 -8.28
N ALA A 264 10.65 4.63 -8.03
CA ALA A 264 9.49 4.51 -8.88
C ALA A 264 8.31 5.24 -8.23
N SER A 265 7.78 6.26 -8.90
CA SER A 265 6.52 6.92 -8.58
C SER A 265 5.40 6.20 -9.32
N VAL A 266 4.40 5.71 -8.59
CA VAL A 266 3.35 4.85 -9.13
C VAL A 266 1.98 5.41 -8.78
N ALA A 267 1.05 5.43 -9.73
CA ALA A 267 -0.34 5.81 -9.49
C ALA A 267 -1.27 5.02 -10.40
N SER A 268 -2.55 4.97 -10.03
CA SER A 268 -3.57 4.36 -10.89
C SER A 268 -4.87 5.17 -10.92
N SER A 269 -5.75 4.80 -11.85
CA SER A 269 -7.07 5.39 -12.05
C SER A 269 -8.03 4.37 -12.62
N PHE A 270 -9.27 4.39 -12.18
CA PHE A 270 -10.35 3.63 -12.80
C PHE A 270 -11.05 4.41 -13.94
N ILE A 271 -10.61 5.65 -14.21
CA ILE A 271 -11.23 6.55 -15.20
C ILE A 271 -10.46 6.51 -16.53
N SER A 272 -9.17 6.86 -16.51
CA SER A 272 -8.36 6.93 -17.74
C SER A 272 -6.85 6.95 -17.44
N PRO A 273 -5.99 6.75 -18.44
CA PRO A 273 -4.54 6.89 -18.27
C PRO A 273 -4.13 8.34 -17.96
N GLU A 274 -4.84 9.36 -18.48
CA GLU A 274 -4.59 10.77 -18.18
C GLU A 274 -4.91 11.07 -16.71
N GLN A 275 -5.99 10.48 -16.19
CA GLN A 275 -6.34 10.60 -14.77
C GLN A 275 -5.33 9.87 -13.87
N ALA A 276 -4.77 8.73 -14.30
CA ALA A 276 -3.65 8.09 -13.57
C ALA A 276 -2.42 9.00 -13.49
N LEU A 277 -2.09 9.72 -14.58
CA LEU A 277 -1.05 10.76 -14.58
C LEU A 277 -1.40 11.95 -13.68
N GLN A 278 -2.67 12.33 -13.61
CA GLN A 278 -3.15 13.37 -12.69
C GLN A 278 -3.00 12.90 -11.23
N ASN A 279 -3.38 11.66 -10.91
CA ASN A 279 -3.23 11.09 -9.58
C ASN A 279 -1.77 10.98 -9.14
N LEU A 280 -0.84 10.76 -10.09
CA LEU A 280 0.60 10.77 -9.81
C LEU A 280 1.09 12.12 -9.26
N ARG A 281 0.41 13.23 -9.56
CA ARG A 281 0.74 14.56 -9.06
C ARG A 281 0.53 14.72 -7.55
N GLU A 282 -0.13 13.77 -6.87
CA GLU A 282 -0.20 13.73 -5.41
C GLU A 282 1.20 13.68 -4.77
N LEU A 283 2.18 13.10 -5.46
CA LEU A 283 3.59 13.06 -5.01
C LEU A 283 4.30 14.41 -5.17
N GLY A 284 3.86 15.27 -6.09
CA GLY A 284 4.47 16.57 -6.35
C GLY A 284 5.94 16.47 -6.73
N SER A 285 6.76 17.31 -6.10
CA SER A 285 8.22 17.28 -6.16
C SER A 285 8.88 16.71 -4.91
N ASP A 286 8.11 16.03 -4.07
CA ASP A 286 8.58 15.48 -2.80
C ASP A 286 9.54 14.32 -3.03
N ASP A 287 10.56 14.23 -2.20
CA ASP A 287 11.40 13.04 -2.12
C ASP A 287 10.71 11.94 -1.26
N PHE A 288 11.29 10.76 -1.26
CA PHE A 288 10.77 9.59 -0.55
C PHE A 288 10.54 9.86 0.95
N GLU A 289 11.49 10.52 1.62
CA GLU A 289 11.38 10.77 3.07
C GLU A 289 10.30 11.81 3.39
N THR A 290 10.11 12.78 2.50
CA THR A 290 9.03 13.78 2.62
C THR A 290 7.66 13.14 2.44
N VAL A 291 7.47 12.28 1.42
CA VAL A 291 6.21 11.54 1.23
C VAL A 291 5.92 10.66 2.44
N LYS A 292 6.92 9.92 2.92
CA LYS A 292 6.80 9.06 4.11
C LYS A 292 6.40 9.85 5.36
N SER A 293 7.02 11.01 5.57
CA SER A 293 6.72 11.87 6.72
C SER A 293 5.29 12.43 6.66
N LYS A 294 4.82 12.82 5.46
CA LYS A 294 3.44 13.26 5.24
C LYS A 294 2.44 12.13 5.49
N ALA A 295 2.74 10.92 5.00
CA ALA A 295 1.91 9.74 5.22
C ALA A 295 1.83 9.39 6.72
N GLN A 296 2.95 9.45 7.45
CA GLN A 296 2.97 9.24 8.89
C GLN A 296 2.13 10.29 9.62
N ALA A 297 2.32 11.57 9.31
CA ALA A 297 1.56 12.67 9.92
C ALA A 297 0.04 12.51 9.67
N ARG A 298 -0.37 12.05 8.49
CA ARG A 298 -1.77 11.77 8.19
C ARG A 298 -2.34 10.65 9.06
N TRP A 299 -1.56 9.58 9.31
CA TRP A 299 -1.94 8.53 10.24
C TRP A 299 -2.00 9.01 11.68
N ASP A 300 -1.03 9.80 12.13
CA ASP A 300 -1.02 10.36 13.48
C ASP A 300 -2.23 11.28 13.73
N ASP A 301 -2.64 12.09 12.74
CA ASP A 301 -3.85 12.92 12.82
C ASP A 301 -5.13 12.06 12.97
N VAL A 302 -5.26 11.00 12.19
CA VAL A 302 -6.44 10.14 12.23
C VAL A 302 -6.50 9.30 13.49
N LEU A 303 -5.40 8.63 13.84
CA LEU A 303 -5.34 7.76 15.02
C LEU A 303 -5.37 8.57 16.33
N GLY A 304 -4.78 9.77 16.33
CA GLY A 304 -4.71 10.66 17.49
C GLY A 304 -6.05 11.30 17.88
N ARG A 305 -7.12 11.10 17.09
CA ARG A 305 -8.47 11.54 17.50
C ARG A 305 -9.03 10.77 18.69
N ILE A 306 -8.47 9.61 19.00
CA ILE A 306 -8.76 8.87 20.22
C ILE A 306 -7.45 8.70 20.98
N GLU A 307 -7.30 9.45 22.06
CA GLU A 307 -6.18 9.32 22.96
C GLU A 307 -6.55 8.37 24.10
N VAL A 308 -5.66 7.42 24.41
CA VAL A 308 -5.80 6.49 25.53
C VAL A 308 -4.64 6.66 26.50
N GLU A 309 -4.90 6.55 27.79
CA GLU A 309 -3.92 6.70 28.85
C GLU A 309 -3.97 5.53 29.84
N GLY A 310 -2.90 5.29 30.58
CA GLY A 310 -2.85 4.31 31.66
C GLY A 310 -2.70 2.86 31.20
N GLY A 311 -2.42 2.62 29.90
CA GLY A 311 -2.18 1.30 29.36
C GLY A 311 -0.72 0.88 29.33
N THR A 312 -0.46 -0.41 29.14
CA THR A 312 0.85 -0.95 28.78
C THR A 312 1.12 -0.74 27.29
N ASP A 313 2.37 -0.87 26.86
CA ASP A 313 2.75 -0.80 25.44
C ASP A 313 1.97 -1.80 24.58
N ASP A 314 1.72 -3.02 25.06
CA ASP A 314 0.95 -4.03 24.35
C ASP A 314 -0.53 -3.64 24.22
N GLN A 315 -1.09 -2.97 25.20
CA GLN A 315 -2.45 -2.43 25.13
C GLN A 315 -2.53 -1.28 24.11
N TYR A 316 -1.54 -0.39 24.07
CA TYR A 316 -1.46 0.65 23.05
C TYR A 316 -1.30 0.05 21.64
N ARG A 317 -0.42 -0.95 21.47
CA ARG A 317 -0.25 -1.65 20.19
C ARG A 317 -1.55 -2.30 19.72
N THR A 318 -2.25 -2.97 20.62
CA THR A 318 -3.55 -3.60 20.32
C THR A 318 -4.58 -2.55 19.92
N PHE A 319 -4.73 -1.49 20.73
CA PHE A 319 -5.72 -0.45 20.48
C PHE A 319 -5.48 0.26 19.13
N TYR A 320 -4.28 0.77 18.89
CA TYR A 320 -3.98 1.52 17.67
C TYR A 320 -3.93 0.62 16.43
N SER A 321 -3.57 -0.67 16.56
CA SER A 321 -3.65 -1.62 15.44
C SER A 321 -5.11 -1.94 15.07
N CYS A 322 -6.00 -2.06 16.05
CA CYS A 322 -7.44 -2.22 15.81
C CYS A 322 -8.05 -0.96 15.20
N LEU A 323 -7.71 0.22 15.72
CA LEU A 323 -8.19 1.48 15.17
C LEU A 323 -7.69 1.71 13.72
N TYR A 324 -6.43 1.37 13.42
CA TYR A 324 -5.90 1.37 12.06
C TYR A 324 -6.77 0.51 11.13
N ARG A 325 -7.12 -0.72 11.51
CA ARG A 325 -7.99 -1.61 10.72
C ARG A 325 -9.37 -1.00 10.50
N SER A 326 -9.91 -0.31 11.51
CA SER A 326 -11.25 0.30 11.43
C SER A 326 -11.33 1.49 10.48
N VAL A 327 -10.21 2.10 10.09
CA VAL A 327 -10.18 3.27 9.21
C VAL A 327 -9.52 3.01 7.85
N LEU A 328 -9.34 1.73 7.49
CA LEU A 328 -8.92 1.33 6.15
C LEU A 328 -10.11 1.32 5.18
N PHE A 329 -11.26 0.80 5.62
CA PHE A 329 -12.45 0.61 4.82
C PHE A 329 -13.63 1.41 5.38
N PRO A 330 -14.63 1.77 4.54
CA PRO A 330 -14.66 1.65 3.08
C PRO A 330 -13.58 2.51 2.43
N ARG A 331 -13.12 2.10 1.24
CA ARG A 331 -12.09 2.83 0.51
C ARG A 331 -12.68 3.88 -0.43
N LYS A 332 -11.96 4.98 -0.62
CA LYS A 332 -12.24 5.92 -1.70
C LYS A 332 -12.27 5.19 -3.04
N PHE A 333 -13.28 5.48 -3.84
CA PHE A 333 -13.38 5.02 -5.22
C PHE A 333 -13.71 6.21 -6.13
N TYR A 334 -13.32 7.40 -5.69
CA TYR A 334 -13.43 8.65 -6.44
C TYR A 334 -12.06 9.26 -6.67
N GLU A 335 -11.98 10.06 -7.68
CA GLU A 335 -10.76 10.74 -8.10
C GLU A 335 -11.00 12.24 -8.20
N VAL A 336 -9.93 13.01 -8.34
CA VAL A 336 -10.02 14.47 -8.44
C VAL A 336 -9.41 14.91 -9.76
N THR A 337 -10.17 15.59 -10.58
CA THR A 337 -9.71 16.08 -11.87
C THR A 337 -8.67 17.20 -11.72
N ASP A 338 -8.04 17.61 -12.80
CA ASP A 338 -7.13 18.76 -12.84
C ASP A 338 -7.78 20.09 -12.48
N LYS A 339 -9.14 20.15 -12.58
CA LYS A 339 -9.95 21.30 -12.16
C LYS A 339 -10.39 21.24 -10.70
N GLY A 340 -10.05 20.18 -9.97
CA GLY A 340 -10.46 19.98 -8.58
C GLY A 340 -11.87 19.40 -8.42
N GLU A 341 -12.47 18.89 -9.48
CA GLU A 341 -13.80 18.27 -9.44
C GLU A 341 -13.68 16.83 -8.94
N VAL A 342 -14.59 16.44 -8.04
CA VAL A 342 -14.69 15.06 -7.55
C VAL A 342 -15.54 14.26 -8.52
N VAL A 343 -14.95 13.19 -9.07
CA VAL A 343 -15.55 12.29 -10.05
C VAL A 343 -15.24 10.84 -9.73
N HIS A 344 -16.02 9.91 -10.25
CA HIS A 344 -15.73 8.49 -10.09
C HIS A 344 -16.17 7.69 -11.33
N TYR A 345 -15.49 6.56 -11.55
CA TYR A 345 -16.00 5.51 -12.43
C TYR A 345 -17.11 4.75 -11.71
N SER A 346 -18.27 4.63 -12.36
CA SER A 346 -19.38 3.84 -11.81
C SER A 346 -19.18 2.35 -12.08
N PRO A 347 -19.00 1.50 -11.06
CA PRO A 347 -18.89 0.06 -11.25
C PRO A 347 -20.21 -0.61 -11.62
N TYR A 348 -21.31 0.15 -11.71
CA TYR A 348 -22.65 -0.34 -12.05
C TYR A 348 -23.01 -0.13 -13.52
N ASN A 349 -22.68 1.02 -14.09
CA ASN A 349 -23.05 1.39 -15.46
C ASN A 349 -21.85 1.73 -16.37
N GLY A 350 -20.64 1.83 -15.83
CA GLY A 350 -19.42 2.11 -16.59
C GLY A 350 -19.22 3.56 -17.00
N GLU A 351 -20.02 4.48 -16.49
CA GLU A 351 -19.89 5.91 -16.76
C GLU A 351 -18.95 6.60 -15.78
N VAL A 352 -18.40 7.74 -16.17
CA VAL A 352 -17.69 8.64 -15.27
C VAL A 352 -18.66 9.70 -14.79
N LEU A 353 -18.94 9.70 -13.50
CA LEU A 353 -19.98 10.50 -12.88
C LEU A 353 -19.42 11.44 -11.80
N PRO A 354 -20.07 12.59 -11.53
CA PRO A 354 -19.63 13.51 -10.50
C PRO A 354 -19.98 13.00 -9.09
N GLY A 355 -19.15 13.37 -8.13
CA GLY A 355 -19.37 13.14 -6.70
C GLY A 355 -18.57 11.98 -6.12
N TYR A 356 -18.78 11.75 -4.83
CA TYR A 356 -18.08 10.73 -4.06
C TYR A 356 -18.58 9.33 -4.41
N MET A 357 -17.65 8.39 -4.42
CA MET A 357 -17.91 6.94 -4.42
C MET A 357 -16.98 6.29 -3.42
N TYR A 358 -17.51 5.35 -2.64
CA TYR A 358 -16.76 4.52 -1.71
C TYR A 358 -17.12 3.05 -1.96
N THR A 359 -16.15 2.17 -1.78
CA THR A 359 -16.28 0.74 -2.08
C THR A 359 -15.69 -0.13 -1.00
N ASP A 360 -15.84 -1.45 -1.15
CA ASP A 360 -15.25 -2.48 -0.29
C ASP A 360 -15.73 -2.39 1.15
N THR A 361 -17.05 -2.26 1.33
CA THR A 361 -17.70 -2.37 2.63
C THR A 361 -18.79 -3.42 2.61
N GLY A 362 -18.70 -4.40 3.51
CA GLY A 362 -19.80 -5.28 3.85
C GLY A 362 -20.76 -4.55 4.79
N PHE A 363 -21.81 -3.95 4.27
CA PHE A 363 -22.71 -3.11 5.08
C PHE A 363 -23.33 -3.90 6.24
N TRP A 364 -23.66 -5.16 6.01
CA TRP A 364 -24.18 -6.05 7.05
C TRP A 364 -23.18 -6.24 8.21
N ASP A 365 -21.89 -6.30 7.93
CA ASP A 365 -20.85 -6.45 8.94
C ASP A 365 -20.57 -5.14 9.70
N THR A 366 -20.68 -4.00 9.02
CA THR A 366 -20.14 -2.72 9.48
C THR A 366 -21.17 -1.79 10.14
N PHE A 367 -22.48 -1.94 9.84
CA PHE A 367 -23.50 -0.98 10.29
C PHE A 367 -23.67 -0.94 11.81
N ARG A 368 -23.37 -2.03 12.53
CA ARG A 368 -23.60 -2.14 13.99
C ARG A 368 -22.51 -1.42 14.81
N SER A 369 -21.29 -1.35 14.31
CA SER A 369 -20.15 -0.83 15.08
C SER A 369 -19.31 0.18 14.31
N LEU A 370 -18.87 -0.15 13.08
CA LEU A 370 -17.97 0.74 12.33
C LEU A 370 -18.66 2.06 11.96
N PHE A 371 -19.87 2.03 11.38
CA PHE A 371 -20.55 3.28 11.02
C PHE A 371 -20.91 4.15 12.23
N PRO A 372 -21.37 3.61 13.38
CA PRO A 372 -21.49 4.39 14.62
C PRO A 372 -20.17 5.01 15.08
N LEU A 373 -19.05 4.29 15.02
CA LEU A 373 -17.72 4.82 15.33
C LEU A 373 -17.35 5.96 14.37
N LEU A 374 -17.51 5.77 13.07
CA LEU A 374 -17.21 6.78 12.05
C LEU A 374 -18.07 8.04 12.26
N ASN A 375 -19.36 7.87 12.60
CA ASN A 375 -20.25 8.99 12.86
C ASN A 375 -19.83 9.80 14.09
N LEU A 376 -19.32 9.12 15.12
CA LEU A 376 -18.88 9.76 16.35
C LEU A 376 -17.52 10.46 16.21
N VAL A 377 -16.55 9.79 15.59
CA VAL A 377 -15.14 10.21 15.60
C VAL A 377 -14.74 10.91 14.30
N TYR A 378 -15.30 10.49 13.16
CA TYR A 378 -14.97 10.96 11.82
C TYR A 378 -16.22 11.39 11.01
N PRO A 379 -17.05 12.31 11.53
CA PRO A 379 -18.35 12.62 10.94
C PRO A 379 -18.25 13.18 9.50
N SER A 380 -17.21 13.95 9.16
CA SER A 380 -17.01 14.45 7.81
C SER A 380 -16.73 13.34 6.79
N VAL A 381 -15.89 12.38 7.15
CA VAL A 381 -15.60 11.20 6.30
C VAL A 381 -16.85 10.34 6.17
N ASN A 382 -17.59 10.14 7.27
CA ASN A 382 -18.86 9.41 7.21
C ASN A 382 -19.89 10.07 6.30
N ALA A 383 -19.96 11.41 6.28
CA ALA A 383 -20.83 12.14 5.37
C ALA A 383 -20.49 11.90 3.90
N GLU A 384 -19.19 11.91 3.52
CA GLU A 384 -18.74 11.55 2.17
C GLU A 384 -19.11 10.10 1.81
N ILE A 385 -18.90 9.15 2.74
CA ILE A 385 -19.26 7.74 2.56
C ILE A 385 -20.76 7.59 2.31
N GLN A 386 -21.62 8.29 3.08
CA GLN A 386 -23.06 8.26 2.90
C GLN A 386 -23.50 8.84 1.54
N GLN A 387 -22.84 9.89 1.06
CA GLN A 387 -23.06 10.38 -0.30
C GLN A 387 -22.68 9.33 -1.35
N GLY A 388 -21.55 8.66 -1.19
CA GLY A 388 -21.11 7.55 -2.05
C GLY A 388 -22.13 6.42 -2.09
N LEU A 389 -22.68 6.01 -0.94
CA LEU A 389 -23.73 4.98 -0.86
C LEU A 389 -25.01 5.43 -1.59
N ALA A 390 -25.40 6.71 -1.47
CA ALA A 390 -26.55 7.26 -2.19
C ALA A 390 -26.32 7.30 -3.70
N ASN A 391 -25.09 7.59 -4.16
CA ASN A 391 -24.73 7.52 -5.57
C ASN A 391 -24.78 6.06 -6.06
N ALA A 392 -24.20 5.12 -5.33
CA ALA A 392 -24.25 3.71 -5.67
C ALA A 392 -25.69 3.18 -5.82
N ALA A 393 -26.62 3.59 -4.92
CA ALA A 393 -28.03 3.22 -5.03
C ALA A 393 -28.68 3.78 -6.30
N ARG A 394 -28.41 5.05 -6.66
CA ARG A 394 -28.96 5.67 -7.88
C ARG A 394 -28.43 5.00 -9.15
N GLU A 395 -27.13 4.69 -9.17
CA GLU A 395 -26.43 4.17 -10.34
C GLU A 395 -26.69 2.69 -10.56
N SER A 396 -26.95 1.92 -9.51
CA SER A 396 -27.32 0.50 -9.59
C SER A 396 -28.79 0.28 -9.97
N GLY A 397 -29.62 1.34 -9.94
CA GLY A 397 -31.04 1.24 -10.26
C GLY A 397 -31.90 0.68 -9.13
N PHE A 398 -31.41 0.72 -7.88
CA PHE A 398 -32.18 0.35 -6.70
C PHE A 398 -33.06 1.46 -6.18
#